data_ddf401509ea0a7013e2d39b8efd3ce77
#
_entry.id   ddf401509ea0a7013e2d39b8efd3ce77
#
_cell.length_a   1.000
_cell.length_b   1.000
_cell.length_c   1.000
_cell.angle_alpha   90.00
_cell.angle_beta   90.00
_cell.angle_gamma   90.00
#
_symmetry.space_group_name_H-M   'P 1'
#
loop_
_entity.id
_entity.type
_entity.pdbx_description
1 polymer ?
#
loop_
_entity_poly.entity_id
_entity_poly.type
_entity_poly.pdbx_seq_one_letter_code
_entity_poly.pdbx_strand_id
1 'polypeptide(L)'
;YLLDEVRIHTDNKEVKPSNLSMYIRQNPNAKWFSLIKTQLYVYNWSGRDSTRWINRTLRKLGDAPVIYSEEETNRTREEITKAVQNMGYMGALVEPVRQVKKKKMKLVYKVTTGKPYKVRTLKYDIRDSKIKEYMRQDSAVTLLSEGMYFDVNVLDAERQRITNKLLQNGYYKFNKEYISYTADTVRNSYLVDLTLHLAPYRQHNEDTPQNHRQYTINKVSFITDYNVLQASALNSIEVNDSLHYKGFPIYYKDKLYLRPKVLTNNLRIIPGTLYNEQNVQRTYSNYGRLQALKYTNIRFFEVQQSDSAKLNAYVMLTRGKHQSVSFEVEGTNSAGDLGAAASVAFQHRNMFKGSETFMFKLRGAYEAVSGLQSSLNQDYIELGAEATINFPRFMFPFVSSDFKRRIRATTEFGLQYNYQMRPEFTRIVASAGWSYKWGVQQQRSQHRIDLLDINYLYMPSIDQTFKEDYLEKDENYILKYNYEDRFIVRTXXXXSYIYNSAGRALMNNSGIGNSYTIRLNFESAGNLLYAVAKLGGMKKNASGEYTLLNIPFAQYLKGDFDFAKNLVIDNRNSLAFHFGAGIAIPYGNATMLPFEKRYFSGGANSVRGWSVIWDPVLSPAIITS
;
A
#
# COMPACT_ATOMS: atom_id res chain seq x y z
N TYR A 1 39.12 3.09 16.87
CA TYR A 1 38.58 1.74 17.04
C TYR A 1 37.44 1.52 16.09
N LEU A 2 37.34 0.30 15.54
CA LEU A 2 36.17 -0.12 14.72
C LEU A 2 34.97 -0.33 15.65
N LEU A 3 33.87 0.31 15.36
CA LEU A 3 32.63 0.14 16.13
C LEU A 3 32.00 -1.23 15.79
N ASP A 4 32.09 -2.17 16.72
CA ASP A 4 31.67 -3.55 16.47
C ASP A 4 30.23 -3.81 16.87
N GLU A 5 29.78 -3.16 17.97
CA GLU A 5 28.43 -3.39 18.50
C GLU A 5 27.97 -2.15 19.29
N VAL A 6 26.69 -1.81 19.15
CA VAL A 6 26.04 -0.78 19.97
C VAL A 6 24.79 -1.42 20.60
N ARG A 7 24.64 -1.26 21.90
CA ARG A 7 23.46 -1.74 22.63
C ARG A 7 22.93 -0.64 23.56
N ILE A 8 21.64 -0.72 23.85
CA ILE A 8 20.99 0.07 24.91
C ILE A 8 20.53 -0.92 25.97
N HIS A 9 20.84 -0.61 27.19
CA HIS A 9 20.40 -1.37 28.38
C HIS A 9 19.63 -0.43 29.30
N THR A 10 18.39 -0.78 29.62
CA THR A 10 17.53 0.00 30.50
C THR A 10 17.30 -0.77 31.82
N ASP A 11 17.24 -0.04 32.91
CA ASP A 11 16.91 -0.59 34.23
C ASP A 11 15.39 -0.80 34.40
N ASN A 12 14.59 -0.29 33.49
CA ASN A 12 13.13 -0.27 33.56
C ASN A 12 12.51 -0.97 32.34
N LYS A 13 11.66 -1.96 32.58
CA LYS A 13 10.98 -2.76 31.54
C LYS A 13 9.99 -1.94 30.70
N GLU A 14 9.47 -0.84 31.24
CA GLU A 14 8.54 0.03 30.52
C GLU A 14 9.25 0.85 29.42
N VAL A 15 10.53 1.17 29.65
CA VAL A 15 11.34 1.91 28.68
C VAL A 15 12.10 0.88 27.81
N LYS A 16 11.49 0.51 26.70
CA LYS A 16 12.04 -0.54 25.82
C LYS A 16 13.24 -0.03 25.03
N PRO A 17 14.37 -0.76 25.02
CA PRO A 17 15.53 -0.39 24.19
C PRO A 17 15.20 -0.19 22.70
N SER A 18 14.23 -0.94 22.16
CA SER A 18 13.80 -0.81 20.76
C SER A 18 13.26 0.60 20.45
N ASN A 19 12.58 1.23 21.40
CA ASN A 19 12.02 2.58 21.22
C ASN A 19 13.11 3.66 21.25
N LEU A 20 14.24 3.36 21.86
CA LEU A 20 15.37 4.28 21.98
C LEU A 20 16.39 4.09 20.85
N SER A 21 16.34 2.96 20.13
CA SER A 21 17.32 2.62 19.10
C SER A 21 17.34 3.62 17.93
N MET A 22 16.22 4.30 17.68
CA MET A 22 16.11 5.32 16.64
C MET A 22 16.98 6.56 16.89
N TYR A 23 17.37 6.78 18.14
CA TYR A 23 18.22 7.91 18.55
C TYR A 23 19.72 7.60 18.42
N ILE A 24 20.08 6.34 18.09
CA ILE A 24 21.49 5.97 17.90
C ILE A 24 22.00 6.59 16.59
N ARG A 25 22.94 7.53 16.71
CA ARG A 25 23.53 8.24 15.56
C ARG A 25 24.52 7.39 14.80
N GLN A 26 25.25 6.52 15.49
CA GLN A 26 26.33 5.76 14.91
C GLN A 26 26.07 4.26 15.09
N ASN A 27 25.64 3.61 14.00
CA ASN A 27 25.36 2.18 13.98
C ASN A 27 26.55 1.40 13.44
N PRO A 28 26.92 0.25 14.03
CA PRO A 28 28.00 -0.58 13.52
C PRO A 28 27.64 -1.20 12.16
N ASN A 29 28.66 -1.64 11.44
CA ASN A 29 28.45 -2.35 10.16
C ASN A 29 27.50 -3.54 10.34
N ALA A 30 26.62 -3.74 9.38
CA ALA A 30 25.60 -4.79 9.39
C ALA A 30 26.23 -6.19 9.47
N LYS A 31 25.56 -7.10 10.15
CA LYS A 31 25.95 -8.52 10.24
C LYS A 31 24.88 -9.39 9.57
N TRP A 32 25.30 -10.26 8.64
CA TRP A 32 24.43 -11.28 8.07
C TRP A 32 24.10 -12.32 9.16
N PHE A 33 22.81 -12.58 9.34
CA PHE A 33 22.28 -13.48 10.38
C PHE A 33 22.83 -13.15 11.78
N SER A 34 23.17 -11.88 12.04
CA SER A 34 23.82 -11.39 13.30
C SER A 34 25.20 -11.99 13.58
N LEU A 35 25.80 -12.69 12.62
CA LEU A 35 27.07 -13.41 12.80
C LEU A 35 28.22 -12.76 12.04
N ILE A 36 28.11 -12.56 10.73
CA ILE A 36 29.23 -12.22 9.84
C ILE A 36 29.00 -10.86 9.19
N LYS A 37 30.02 -9.99 9.22
CA LYS A 37 30.01 -8.66 8.57
C LYS A 37 30.47 -8.80 7.10
N THR A 38 29.68 -9.48 6.26
CA THR A 38 30.03 -9.78 4.87
C THR A 38 30.33 -8.52 4.06
N GLN A 39 29.50 -7.47 4.16
CA GLN A 39 29.70 -6.24 3.41
C GLN A 39 30.98 -5.50 3.82
N LEU A 40 31.36 -5.56 5.10
CA LEU A 40 32.63 -5.02 5.56
C LEU A 40 33.82 -5.80 4.97
N TYR A 41 33.71 -7.14 4.85
CA TYR A 41 34.75 -7.95 4.20
C TYR A 41 34.87 -7.62 2.72
N VAL A 42 33.73 -7.47 2.03
CA VAL A 42 33.71 -7.07 0.60
C VAL A 42 34.44 -5.71 0.43
N TYR A 43 34.14 -4.75 1.30
CA TYR A 43 34.83 -3.46 1.29
C TYR A 43 36.34 -3.63 1.52
N ASN A 44 36.74 -4.46 2.49
CA ASN A 44 38.14 -4.67 2.83
C ASN A 44 38.92 -5.41 1.74
N TRP A 45 38.23 -6.15 0.84
CA TRP A 45 38.88 -6.77 -0.33
C TRP A 45 39.28 -5.72 -1.37
N SER A 46 38.71 -4.53 -1.32
CA SER A 46 39.13 -3.45 -2.21
C SER A 46 40.57 -3.05 -1.90
N GLY A 47 41.39 -2.87 -2.90
CA GLY A 47 42.74 -2.39 -2.76
C GLY A 47 42.80 -0.91 -2.34
N ARG A 48 44.00 -0.45 -2.02
CA ARG A 48 44.22 0.95 -1.62
C ARG A 48 43.92 1.94 -2.74
N ASP A 49 44.20 1.54 -3.98
CA ASP A 49 43.99 2.38 -5.15
C ASP A 49 42.50 2.47 -5.52
N SER A 50 41.89 3.61 -5.22
CA SER A 50 40.47 3.85 -5.48
C SER A 50 40.13 4.17 -6.93
N THR A 51 41.13 4.36 -7.79
CA THR A 51 40.90 4.67 -9.20
C THR A 51 40.54 3.43 -10.03
N ARG A 52 41.00 2.25 -9.63
CA ARG A 52 40.72 1.00 -10.32
C ARG A 52 39.22 0.65 -10.21
N TRP A 53 38.63 0.26 -11.36
CA TRP A 53 37.19 -0.01 -11.44
C TRP A 53 36.74 -1.15 -10.51
N ILE A 54 37.56 -2.20 -10.36
CA ILE A 54 37.29 -3.33 -9.46
C ILE A 54 37.19 -2.83 -8.01
N ASN A 55 38.17 -2.03 -7.57
CA ASN A 55 38.21 -1.49 -6.22
C ASN A 55 37.04 -0.55 -5.97
N ARG A 56 36.66 0.27 -6.96
CA ARG A 56 35.51 1.16 -6.89
C ARG A 56 34.21 0.36 -6.75
N THR A 57 34.08 -0.74 -7.50
CA THR A 57 32.90 -1.61 -7.43
C THR A 57 32.81 -2.32 -6.08
N LEU A 58 33.92 -2.87 -5.59
CA LEU A 58 33.94 -3.53 -4.27
C LEU A 58 33.59 -2.54 -3.13
N ARG A 59 34.05 -1.29 -3.23
CA ARG A 59 33.71 -0.26 -2.24
C ARG A 59 32.24 0.16 -2.32
N LYS A 60 31.61 0.12 -3.51
CA LYS A 60 30.19 0.39 -3.67
C LYS A 60 29.31 -0.75 -3.15
N LEU A 61 29.75 -1.98 -3.33
CA LEU A 61 29.03 -3.17 -2.88
C LEU A 61 29.22 -3.45 -1.39
N GLY A 62 30.36 -3.03 -0.85
CA GLY A 62 30.68 -3.21 0.56
C GLY A 62 30.32 -1.99 1.41
N ASP A 63 30.37 -2.18 2.73
CA ASP A 63 30.20 -1.10 3.73
C ASP A 63 31.56 -0.66 4.25
N ALA A 64 31.83 0.64 4.22
CA ALA A 64 33.02 1.22 4.84
C ALA A 64 33.04 0.94 6.35
N PRO A 65 34.24 0.71 6.94
CA PRO A 65 34.32 0.47 8.39
C PRO A 65 33.81 1.68 9.18
N VAL A 66 32.90 1.44 10.10
CA VAL A 66 32.36 2.48 10.98
C VAL A 66 33.35 2.66 12.15
N ILE A 67 33.99 3.81 12.18
CA ILE A 67 34.99 4.16 13.20
C ILE A 67 34.27 4.90 14.34
N TYR A 68 34.58 4.52 15.55
CA TYR A 68 34.01 5.14 16.76
C TYR A 68 34.25 6.66 16.77
N SER A 69 33.17 7.41 17.01
CA SER A 69 33.19 8.86 17.19
C SER A 69 32.66 9.22 18.59
N GLU A 70 33.46 9.94 19.35
CA GLU A 70 33.03 10.41 20.67
C GLU A 70 31.94 11.47 20.57
N GLU A 71 32.02 12.34 19.55
CA GLU A 71 31.02 13.36 19.32
C GLU A 71 29.62 12.75 19.06
N GLU A 72 29.54 11.75 18.17
CA GLU A 72 28.27 11.07 17.89
C GLU A 72 27.76 10.26 19.10
N THR A 73 28.68 9.75 19.94
CA THR A 73 28.32 9.07 21.18
C THR A 73 27.67 10.04 22.16
N ASN A 74 28.23 11.25 22.30
CA ASN A 74 27.71 12.27 23.20
C ASN A 74 26.35 12.80 22.68
N ARG A 75 26.22 13.02 21.39
CA ARG A 75 24.93 13.39 20.78
C ARG A 75 23.85 12.32 21.02
N THR A 76 24.19 11.05 20.81
CA THR A 76 23.30 9.92 21.08
C THR A 76 22.89 9.89 22.57
N ARG A 77 23.86 10.07 23.47
CA ARG A 77 23.60 10.14 24.94
C ARG A 77 22.55 11.21 25.25
N GLU A 78 22.75 12.43 24.72
CA GLU A 78 21.84 13.55 24.95
C GLU A 78 20.44 13.29 24.38
N GLU A 79 20.36 12.74 23.17
CA GLU A 79 19.07 12.43 22.51
C GLU A 79 18.31 11.34 23.28
N ILE A 80 19.00 10.29 23.72
CA ILE A 80 18.38 9.22 24.52
C ILE A 80 17.92 9.80 25.89
N THR A 81 18.75 10.63 26.51
CA THR A 81 18.38 11.27 27.79
C THR A 81 17.10 12.09 27.63
N LYS A 82 17.02 12.96 26.60
CA LYS A 82 15.83 13.76 26.30
C LYS A 82 14.62 12.88 26.01
N ALA A 83 14.81 11.81 25.24
CA ALA A 83 13.72 10.89 24.90
C ALA A 83 13.13 10.24 26.16
N VAL A 84 13.97 9.82 27.10
CA VAL A 84 13.53 9.17 28.35
C VAL A 84 12.90 10.22 29.28
N GLN A 85 13.46 11.43 29.35
CA GLN A 85 12.87 12.54 30.12
C GLN A 85 11.47 12.88 29.58
N ASN A 86 11.29 12.91 28.25
CA ASN A 86 9.99 13.17 27.63
C ASN A 86 8.94 12.09 27.97
N MET A 87 9.36 10.88 28.34
CA MET A 87 8.47 9.82 28.82
C MET A 87 8.11 9.98 30.30
N GLY A 88 8.55 11.07 30.94
CA GLY A 88 8.24 11.39 32.35
C GLY A 88 9.34 11.03 33.35
N TYR A 89 10.45 10.49 32.90
CA TYR A 89 11.57 10.12 33.78
C TYR A 89 12.59 11.27 33.83
N MET A 90 12.22 12.37 34.49
CA MET A 90 13.00 13.63 34.49
C MET A 90 14.42 13.47 35.07
N GLY A 91 14.61 12.49 35.97
CA GLY A 91 15.91 12.19 36.56
C GLY A 91 16.74 11.20 35.76
N ALA A 92 16.35 10.90 34.52
CA ALA A 92 17.04 9.88 33.72
C ALA A 92 18.49 10.27 33.41
N LEU A 93 19.38 9.28 33.52
CA LEU A 93 20.81 9.41 33.20
C LEU A 93 21.19 8.34 32.20
N VAL A 94 22.00 8.73 31.21
CA VAL A 94 22.52 7.80 30.19
C VAL A 94 24.03 7.82 30.19
N GLU A 95 24.64 6.67 30.45
CA GLU A 95 26.08 6.51 30.50
C GLU A 95 26.58 5.62 29.38
N PRO A 96 27.42 6.13 28.48
CA PRO A 96 28.03 5.30 27.43
C PRO A 96 29.21 4.51 28.01
N VAL A 97 29.05 3.20 28.15
CA VAL A 97 30.10 2.27 28.64
C VAL A 97 30.84 1.72 27.42
N ARG A 98 32.14 1.95 27.36
CA ARG A 98 33.02 1.55 26.27
C ARG A 98 33.80 0.31 26.68
N GLN A 99 33.69 -0.74 25.86
CA GLN A 99 34.44 -1.99 26.07
C GLN A 99 35.33 -2.21 24.83
N VAL A 100 36.63 -2.08 25.02
CA VAL A 100 37.60 -2.23 23.93
C VAL A 100 38.22 -3.62 24.01
N LYS A 101 38.21 -4.35 22.90
CA LYS A 101 38.89 -5.62 22.74
C LYS A 101 39.69 -5.62 21.42
N LYS A 102 41.01 -5.65 21.50
CA LYS A 102 41.89 -5.46 20.34
C LYS A 102 41.59 -4.12 19.68
N LYS A 103 41.28 -4.09 18.36
CA LYS A 103 40.97 -2.86 17.59
C LYS A 103 39.46 -2.60 17.47
N LYS A 104 38.62 -3.38 18.19
CA LYS A 104 37.17 -3.30 18.15
C LYS A 104 36.61 -2.69 19.45
N MET A 105 35.52 -1.94 19.31
CA MET A 105 34.83 -1.32 20.43
C MET A 105 33.37 -1.77 20.46
N LYS A 106 32.91 -2.18 21.64
CA LYS A 106 31.48 -2.36 21.93
C LYS A 106 31.05 -1.18 22.80
N LEU A 107 29.94 -0.56 22.41
CA LEU A 107 29.37 0.61 23.08
C LEU A 107 28.01 0.22 23.66
N VAL A 108 27.85 0.41 24.99
CA VAL A 108 26.61 0.11 25.69
C VAL A 108 26.11 1.40 26.35
N TYR A 109 24.95 1.90 25.92
CA TYR A 109 24.28 3.01 26.58
C TYR A 109 23.48 2.45 27.75
N LYS A 110 23.95 2.68 28.95
CA LYS A 110 23.26 2.32 30.19
C LYS A 110 22.27 3.43 30.53
N VAL A 111 21.00 3.13 30.52
CA VAL A 111 19.91 4.07 30.83
C VAL A 111 19.40 3.76 32.24
N THR A 112 19.57 4.72 33.14
CA THR A 112 19.01 4.67 34.51
C THR A 112 17.84 5.65 34.53
N THR A 113 16.61 5.15 34.64
CA THR A 113 15.41 5.96 34.47
C THR A 113 15.04 6.77 35.71
N GLY A 114 15.23 6.21 36.90
CA GLY A 114 14.71 6.79 38.13
C GLY A 114 13.20 6.63 38.24
N LYS A 115 12.57 7.43 39.09
CA LYS A 115 11.12 7.40 39.30
C LYS A 115 10.43 8.33 38.31
N PRO A 116 9.31 7.88 37.66
CA PRO A 116 8.56 8.73 36.75
C PRO A 116 7.70 9.76 37.49
N TYR A 117 7.55 10.92 36.89
CA TYR A 117 6.60 11.92 37.35
C TYR A 117 5.18 11.55 36.89
N LYS A 118 4.18 11.80 37.76
CA LYS A 118 2.75 11.54 37.47
C LYS A 118 1.94 12.82 37.62
N VAL A 119 0.89 12.93 36.79
CA VAL A 119 -0.05 14.05 36.84
C VAL A 119 -0.93 13.87 38.08
N ARG A 120 -0.87 14.84 39.00
CA ARG A 120 -1.69 14.86 40.23
C ARG A 120 -3.06 15.48 39.95
N THR A 121 -3.07 16.71 39.37
CA THR A 121 -4.29 17.42 39.01
C THR A 121 -4.20 17.87 37.57
N LEU A 122 -5.35 17.90 36.89
CA LEU A 122 -5.47 18.33 35.50
C LEU A 122 -6.49 19.47 35.41
N LYS A 123 -6.03 20.66 34.99
CA LYS A 123 -6.88 21.85 34.84
C LYS A 123 -6.90 22.34 33.40
N TYR A 124 -7.98 23.00 33.03
CA TYR A 124 -8.19 23.56 31.69
C TYR A 124 -8.45 25.06 31.82
N ASP A 125 -7.55 25.88 31.30
CA ASP A 125 -7.69 27.34 31.22
C ASP A 125 -8.06 27.71 29.79
N ILE A 126 -9.37 27.68 29.54
CA ILE A 126 -9.97 27.95 28.21
C ILE A 126 -10.98 29.07 28.38
N ARG A 127 -10.68 30.24 27.83
CA ARG A 127 -11.53 31.44 27.89
C ARG A 127 -12.70 31.38 26.88
N ASP A 128 -12.46 30.76 25.73
CA ASP A 128 -13.47 30.64 24.65
C ASP A 128 -14.54 29.62 25.07
N SER A 129 -15.76 30.11 25.31
CA SER A 129 -16.86 29.29 25.81
C SER A 129 -17.29 28.20 24.84
N LYS A 130 -17.22 28.46 23.51
CA LYS A 130 -17.58 27.46 22.49
C LYS A 130 -16.55 26.34 22.46
N ILE A 131 -15.27 26.69 22.48
CA ILE A 131 -14.19 25.69 22.49
C ILE A 131 -14.23 24.90 23.79
N LYS A 132 -14.50 25.56 24.92
CA LYS A 132 -14.66 24.87 26.22
C LYS A 132 -15.77 23.82 26.17
N GLU A 133 -16.90 24.16 25.53
CA GLU A 133 -18.01 23.22 25.37
C GLU A 133 -17.60 22.03 24.45
N TYR A 134 -16.92 22.28 23.34
CA TYR A 134 -16.40 21.19 22.48
C TYR A 134 -15.48 20.26 23.26
N MET A 135 -14.59 20.82 24.08
CA MET A 135 -13.67 20.03 24.92
C MET A 135 -14.42 19.19 25.96
N ARG A 136 -15.46 19.76 26.56
CA ARG A 136 -16.31 19.04 27.53
C ARG A 136 -17.04 17.86 26.87
N GLN A 137 -17.60 18.07 25.69
CA GLN A 137 -18.26 17.00 24.94
C GLN A 137 -17.29 15.88 24.53
N ASP A 138 -16.02 16.22 24.34
CA ASP A 138 -14.97 15.31 23.87
C ASP A 138 -14.18 14.68 25.05
N SER A 139 -14.60 14.90 26.28
CA SER A 139 -13.87 14.47 27.49
C SER A 139 -13.66 12.95 27.57
N ALA A 140 -14.54 12.16 26.94
CA ALA A 140 -14.39 10.70 26.93
C ALA A 140 -13.25 10.19 26.03
N VAL A 141 -12.74 11.03 25.12
CA VAL A 141 -11.68 10.65 24.18
C VAL A 141 -10.37 11.40 24.43
N THR A 142 -10.27 12.17 25.50
CA THR A 142 -9.01 12.86 25.86
C THR A 142 -7.93 11.85 26.19
N LEU A 143 -6.70 12.18 25.82
CA LEU A 143 -5.53 11.37 26.15
C LEU A 143 -4.98 11.70 27.54
N LEU A 144 -5.51 12.75 28.19
CA LEU A 144 -5.01 13.22 29.49
C LEU A 144 -5.92 12.71 30.61
N SER A 145 -5.28 12.26 31.68
CA SER A 145 -5.99 11.84 32.91
C SER A 145 -5.13 12.06 34.14
N GLU A 146 -5.76 12.27 35.28
CA GLU A 146 -5.05 12.29 36.54
C GLU A 146 -4.49 10.88 36.82
N GLY A 147 -3.28 10.82 37.38
CA GLY A 147 -2.55 9.57 37.64
C GLY A 147 -1.68 9.08 36.49
N MET A 148 -1.85 9.62 35.27
CA MET A 148 -1.02 9.23 34.11
C MET A 148 0.44 9.67 34.32
N TYR A 149 1.38 9.02 33.63
CA TYR A 149 2.76 9.51 33.57
C TYR A 149 2.81 10.86 32.85
N PHE A 150 3.69 11.75 33.32
CA PHE A 150 3.92 13.05 32.68
C PHE A 150 4.73 12.83 31.41
N ASP A 151 4.06 12.41 30.34
CA ASP A 151 4.70 12.08 29.06
C ASP A 151 4.44 13.22 28.05
N VAL A 152 5.50 13.91 27.66
CA VAL A 152 5.47 15.05 26.73
C VAL A 152 4.91 14.61 25.35
N ASN A 153 5.16 13.36 24.95
CA ASN A 153 4.62 12.84 23.68
C ASN A 153 3.10 12.72 23.75
N VAL A 154 2.55 12.31 24.89
CA VAL A 154 1.09 12.25 25.09
C VAL A 154 0.50 13.66 25.12
N LEU A 155 1.20 14.62 25.76
CA LEU A 155 0.77 16.04 25.78
C LEU A 155 0.72 16.60 24.35
N ASP A 156 1.73 16.33 23.52
CA ASP A 156 1.75 16.79 22.13
C ASP A 156 0.70 16.07 21.28
N ALA A 157 0.47 14.79 21.51
CA ALA A 157 -0.59 14.04 20.83
C ALA A 157 -1.97 14.63 21.16
N GLU A 158 -2.20 15.03 22.41
CA GLU A 158 -3.45 15.70 22.81
C GLU A 158 -3.59 17.08 22.15
N ARG A 159 -2.52 17.87 22.07
CA ARG A 159 -2.51 19.13 21.31
C ARG A 159 -2.97 18.90 19.88
N GLN A 160 -2.41 17.86 19.24
CA GLN A 160 -2.76 17.52 17.85
C GLN A 160 -4.21 17.03 17.74
N ARG A 161 -4.70 16.23 18.71
CA ARG A 161 -6.08 15.74 18.74
C ARG A 161 -7.07 16.90 18.83
N ILE A 162 -6.83 17.84 19.76
CA ILE A 162 -7.66 19.03 19.94
C ILE A 162 -7.64 19.89 18.67
N THR A 163 -6.45 20.12 18.10
CA THR A 163 -6.28 20.90 16.87
C THR A 163 -7.11 20.28 15.73
N ASN A 164 -6.98 18.98 15.53
CA ASN A 164 -7.74 18.27 14.49
C ASN A 164 -9.26 18.39 14.72
N LYS A 165 -9.71 18.28 15.96
CA LYS A 165 -11.12 18.41 16.30
C LYS A 165 -11.65 19.81 15.98
N LEU A 166 -10.90 20.84 16.32
CA LEU A 166 -11.30 22.24 16.05
C LEU A 166 -11.28 22.54 14.55
N LEU A 167 -10.27 22.07 13.81
CA LEU A 167 -10.22 22.18 12.36
C LEU A 167 -11.38 21.48 11.66
N GLN A 168 -11.91 20.39 12.26
CA GLN A 168 -13.09 19.69 11.74
C GLN A 168 -14.39 20.43 12.06
N ASN A 169 -14.36 21.42 12.97
CA ASN A 169 -15.53 22.16 13.43
C ASN A 169 -15.47 23.66 13.04
N GLY A 170 -14.80 23.97 11.94
CA GLY A 170 -14.84 25.29 11.36
C GLY A 170 -13.72 26.25 11.76
N TYR A 171 -12.85 25.89 12.67
CA TYR A 171 -11.81 26.79 13.15
C TYR A 171 -10.59 26.80 12.21
N TYR A 172 -10.77 27.34 11.01
CA TYR A 172 -9.80 27.30 9.90
C TYR A 172 -8.40 27.85 10.28
N LYS A 173 -8.33 28.91 11.09
CA LYS A 173 -7.06 29.54 11.49
C LYS A 173 -6.44 28.92 12.75
N PHE A 174 -7.08 27.91 13.33
CA PHE A 174 -6.57 27.27 14.54
C PHE A 174 -5.35 26.40 14.22
N ASN A 175 -4.35 26.45 15.08
CA ASN A 175 -3.16 25.61 14.96
C ASN A 175 -2.70 25.14 16.34
N LYS A 176 -1.81 24.17 16.37
CA LYS A 176 -1.33 23.50 17.59
C LYS A 176 -0.63 24.47 18.55
N GLU A 177 -0.06 25.56 18.05
CA GLU A 177 0.71 26.50 18.87
C GLU A 177 -0.17 27.36 19.81
N TYR A 178 -1.49 27.39 19.59
CA TYR A 178 -2.43 28.00 20.54
C TYR A 178 -2.62 27.19 21.81
N ILE A 179 -2.14 25.94 21.84
CA ILE A 179 -2.26 25.06 23.03
C ILE A 179 -0.90 24.91 23.68
N SER A 180 -0.83 25.28 24.94
CA SER A 180 0.39 25.13 25.75
C SER A 180 0.05 24.48 27.09
N TYR A 181 1.08 24.04 27.80
CA TYR A 181 0.93 23.45 29.13
C TYR A 181 1.81 24.17 30.12
N THR A 182 1.28 24.37 31.33
CA THR A 182 2.07 24.70 32.51
C THR A 182 2.11 23.45 33.39
N ALA A 183 3.31 23.07 33.82
CA ALA A 183 3.54 21.91 34.67
C ALA A 183 4.26 22.34 35.93
N ASP A 184 3.56 22.35 37.04
CA ASP A 184 4.14 22.76 38.35
C ASP A 184 4.46 21.51 39.15
N THR A 185 5.74 21.29 39.45
CA THR A 185 6.18 20.15 40.24
C THR A 185 5.88 20.36 41.73
N VAL A 186 5.30 19.37 42.34
CA VAL A 186 5.03 19.37 43.79
C VAL A 186 6.34 19.05 44.52
N ARG A 187 6.73 19.96 45.40
CA ARG A 187 8.01 19.89 46.13
C ARG A 187 8.16 18.56 46.89
N ASN A 188 9.31 17.94 46.78
CA ASN A 188 9.65 16.66 47.39
C ASN A 188 8.74 15.50 46.99
N SER A 189 8.19 15.54 45.78
CA SER A 189 7.35 14.46 45.25
C SER A 189 7.65 14.23 43.78
N TYR A 190 7.11 13.14 43.22
CA TYR A 190 7.16 12.84 41.79
C TYR A 190 5.79 13.14 41.17
N LEU A 191 5.17 14.26 41.58
CA LEU A 191 3.83 14.67 41.18
C LEU A 191 3.91 16.03 40.47
N VAL A 192 3.04 16.22 39.48
CA VAL A 192 2.95 17.44 38.67
C VAL A 192 1.50 17.88 38.59
N ASP A 193 1.25 19.15 38.85
CA ASP A 193 -0.02 19.80 38.59
C ASP A 193 0.02 20.35 37.17
N LEU A 194 -0.84 19.84 36.30
CA LEU A 194 -0.84 20.13 34.85
C LEU A 194 -2.00 21.06 34.51
N THR A 195 -1.72 22.18 33.86
CA THR A 195 -2.74 23.08 33.34
C THR A 195 -2.59 23.22 31.83
N LEU A 196 -3.64 22.90 31.10
CA LEU A 196 -3.74 23.15 29.64
C LEU A 196 -4.26 24.56 29.42
N HIS A 197 -3.51 25.37 28.70
CA HIS A 197 -3.87 26.73 28.33
C HIS A 197 -4.20 26.77 26.85
N LEU A 198 -5.32 27.42 26.48
CA LEU A 198 -5.67 27.71 25.11
C LEU A 198 -5.63 29.23 24.90
N ALA A 199 -4.61 29.67 24.16
CA ALA A 199 -4.37 31.09 23.90
C ALA A 199 -5.45 31.66 22.98
N PRO A 200 -5.88 32.91 23.19
CA PRO A 200 -6.82 33.57 22.29
C PRO A 200 -6.18 33.88 20.93
N TYR A 201 -7.02 34.11 19.93
CA TYR A 201 -6.57 34.47 18.59
C TYR A 201 -6.03 35.91 18.59
N ARG A 202 -4.88 36.09 17.93
CA ARG A 202 -4.31 37.41 17.61
C ARG A 202 -3.79 37.36 16.18
N GLN A 203 -4.12 38.39 15.39
CA GLN A 203 -3.60 38.50 14.02
C GLN A 203 -2.16 38.98 14.04
N HIS A 204 -1.85 39.93 14.90
CA HIS A 204 -0.52 40.44 15.19
C HIS A 204 -0.32 40.45 16.72
N ASN A 205 0.93 40.46 17.17
CA ASN A 205 1.25 40.40 18.60
C ASN A 205 0.68 41.59 19.41
N GLU A 206 0.46 42.73 18.76
CA GLU A 206 -0.06 43.94 19.39
C GLU A 206 -1.60 44.03 19.40
N ASP A 207 -2.28 43.12 18.68
CA ASP A 207 -3.74 43.14 18.57
C ASP A 207 -4.41 42.76 19.88
N THR A 208 -5.62 43.24 20.10
CA THR A 208 -6.46 42.82 21.24
C THR A 208 -6.84 41.34 21.06
N PRO A 209 -6.74 40.54 22.14
CA PRO A 209 -7.10 39.15 22.08
C PRO A 209 -8.58 38.94 21.72
N GLN A 210 -8.86 38.04 20.80
CA GLN A 210 -10.20 37.73 20.33
C GLN A 210 -10.46 36.22 20.46
N ASN A 211 -11.72 35.83 20.46
CA ASN A 211 -12.10 34.42 20.40
C ASN A 211 -11.81 33.89 19.00
N HIS A 212 -11.49 32.61 18.92
CA HIS A 212 -11.31 31.92 17.64
C HIS A 212 -12.63 31.89 16.88
N ARG A 213 -12.59 32.20 15.59
CA ARG A 213 -13.78 32.26 14.74
C ARG A 213 -13.99 30.95 13.99
N GLN A 214 -15.26 30.56 13.86
CA GLN A 214 -15.66 29.48 12.97
C GLN A 214 -15.93 30.05 11.58
N TYR A 215 -15.36 29.43 10.57
CA TYR A 215 -15.46 29.85 9.17
C TYR A 215 -16.45 28.97 8.42
N THR A 216 -17.27 29.60 7.57
CA THR A 216 -18.23 28.94 6.68
C THR A 216 -17.70 29.04 5.24
N ILE A 217 -17.87 27.98 4.46
CA ILE A 217 -17.51 27.99 3.03
C ILE A 217 -18.56 28.83 2.28
N ASN A 218 -18.11 29.92 1.68
CA ASN A 218 -18.96 30.80 0.88
C ASN A 218 -19.14 30.26 -0.54
N LYS A 219 -18.03 30.04 -1.25
CA LYS A 219 -18.02 29.64 -2.66
C LYS A 219 -16.87 28.67 -2.91
N VAL A 220 -17.08 27.72 -3.82
CA VAL A 220 -16.00 26.82 -4.30
C VAL A 220 -15.89 26.99 -5.81
N SER A 221 -14.68 27.29 -6.27
CA SER A 221 -14.36 27.47 -7.70
C SER A 221 -13.28 26.50 -8.12
N PHE A 222 -13.37 26.03 -9.36
CA PHE A 222 -12.35 25.14 -9.96
C PHE A 222 -11.49 25.92 -10.95
N ILE A 223 -10.19 25.66 -10.93
CA ILE A 223 -9.23 26.14 -11.94
C ILE A 223 -8.52 24.90 -12.47
N THR A 224 -8.82 24.50 -13.72
CA THR A 224 -8.41 23.19 -14.24
C THR A 224 -7.06 23.20 -14.95
N ASP A 225 -6.51 24.37 -15.26
CA ASP A 225 -5.23 24.49 -15.99
C ASP A 225 -4.18 25.26 -15.16
N TYR A 226 -4.14 24.94 -13.85
CA TYR A 226 -3.21 25.56 -12.93
C TYR A 226 -1.79 25.01 -13.13
N ASN A 227 -0.83 25.93 -13.30
CA ASN A 227 0.59 25.57 -13.40
C ASN A 227 1.31 26.04 -12.13
N VAL A 228 1.75 25.09 -11.33
CA VAL A 228 2.42 25.34 -10.03
C VAL A 228 3.69 26.21 -10.21
N LEU A 229 4.40 26.03 -11.33
CA LEU A 229 5.68 26.73 -11.57
C LEU A 229 5.50 28.20 -11.99
N GLN A 230 4.33 28.56 -12.51
CA GLN A 230 4.07 29.89 -13.05
C GLN A 230 3.19 30.75 -12.13
N ALA A 231 2.44 30.15 -11.23
CA ALA A 231 1.41 30.84 -10.46
C ALA A 231 1.86 31.09 -9.01
N SER A 232 2.66 32.13 -8.80
CA SER A 232 2.98 32.59 -7.44
C SER A 232 1.80 33.32 -6.80
N ALA A 233 0.90 33.92 -7.62
CA ALA A 233 -0.31 34.59 -7.16
C ALA A 233 -1.51 34.20 -8.03
N LEU A 234 -2.73 34.25 -7.47
CA LEU A 234 -3.97 33.96 -8.21
C LEU A 234 -4.14 34.78 -9.48
N ASN A 235 -3.67 36.02 -9.45
CA ASN A 235 -3.80 36.95 -10.58
C ASN A 235 -2.91 36.58 -11.79
N SER A 236 -1.94 35.69 -11.62
CA SER A 236 -1.07 35.21 -12.70
C SER A 236 -1.57 33.94 -13.39
N ILE A 237 -2.74 33.48 -13.02
CA ILE A 237 -3.33 32.26 -13.62
C ILE A 237 -4.04 32.65 -14.92
N GLU A 238 -3.54 32.11 -16.04
CA GLU A 238 -4.13 32.31 -17.37
C GLU A 238 -5.42 31.50 -17.51
N VAL A 239 -6.56 32.18 -17.55
CA VAL A 239 -7.88 31.57 -17.73
C VAL A 239 -8.58 32.33 -18.85
N ASN A 240 -9.00 31.63 -19.89
CA ASN A 240 -9.64 32.25 -21.09
C ASN A 240 -11.14 32.03 -21.14
N ASP A 241 -11.65 31.01 -20.39
CA ASP A 241 -13.07 30.63 -20.49
C ASP A 241 -13.58 30.11 -19.14
N SER A 242 -14.88 30.07 -18.98
CA SER A 242 -15.51 29.58 -17.75
C SER A 242 -16.85 28.90 -18.03
N LEU A 243 -17.20 27.97 -17.16
CA LEU A 243 -18.45 27.21 -17.22
C LEU A 243 -19.04 27.12 -15.82
N HIS A 244 -20.35 27.24 -15.70
CA HIS A 244 -21.06 27.01 -14.44
C HIS A 244 -21.72 25.63 -14.48
N TYR A 245 -21.43 24.79 -13.47
CA TYR A 245 -22.01 23.46 -13.37
C TYR A 245 -22.47 23.20 -11.92
N LYS A 246 -23.78 23.04 -11.71
CA LYS A 246 -24.38 22.80 -10.40
C LYS A 246 -23.98 23.84 -9.32
N GLY A 247 -23.88 25.12 -9.71
CA GLY A 247 -23.51 26.19 -8.80
C GLY A 247 -22.00 26.38 -8.61
N PHE A 248 -21.17 25.56 -9.26
CA PHE A 248 -19.72 25.66 -9.17
C PHE A 248 -19.15 26.30 -10.45
N PRO A 249 -18.48 27.45 -10.35
CA PRO A 249 -17.73 27.99 -11.49
C PRO A 249 -16.47 27.17 -11.74
N ILE A 250 -16.24 26.87 -13.02
CA ILE A 250 -15.09 26.10 -13.50
C ILE A 250 -14.35 26.96 -14.52
N TYR A 251 -13.13 27.32 -14.21
CA TYR A 251 -12.27 28.16 -15.04
C TYR A 251 -11.24 27.29 -15.76
N TYR A 252 -11.05 27.48 -17.06
CA TYR A 252 -10.12 26.70 -17.87
C TYR A 252 -9.49 27.56 -18.98
N LYS A 253 -8.37 27.08 -19.56
CA LYS A 253 -7.61 27.84 -20.55
C LYS A 253 -8.16 27.66 -21.96
N ASP A 254 -8.17 26.44 -22.50
CA ASP A 254 -8.56 26.15 -23.87
C ASP A 254 -9.79 25.25 -23.95
N LYS A 255 -9.66 24.01 -23.52
CA LYS A 255 -10.74 23.02 -23.53
C LYS A 255 -10.75 22.25 -22.23
N LEU A 256 -11.92 22.08 -21.67
CA LEU A 256 -12.08 21.32 -20.44
C LEU A 256 -11.71 19.84 -20.69
N TYR A 257 -10.68 19.38 -20.00
CA TYR A 257 -10.14 18.01 -20.17
C TYR A 257 -10.81 16.98 -19.27
N LEU A 258 -11.51 17.41 -18.21
CA LEU A 258 -12.33 16.55 -17.36
C LEU A 258 -13.79 16.98 -17.42
N ARG A 259 -14.70 16.02 -17.42
CA ARG A 259 -16.14 16.31 -17.35
C ARG A 259 -16.46 17.05 -16.05
N PRO A 260 -17.32 18.07 -16.07
CA PRO A 260 -17.71 18.81 -14.84
C PRO A 260 -18.23 17.90 -13.72
N LYS A 261 -18.95 16.84 -14.07
CA LYS A 261 -19.45 15.83 -13.13
C LYS A 261 -18.31 15.15 -12.35
N VAL A 262 -17.14 14.96 -12.97
CA VAL A 262 -15.98 14.33 -12.33
C VAL A 262 -15.41 15.28 -11.26
N LEU A 263 -15.36 16.58 -11.57
CA LEU A 263 -14.89 17.58 -10.63
C LEU A 263 -15.79 17.63 -9.39
N THR A 264 -17.10 17.80 -9.60
CA THR A 264 -18.03 17.95 -8.48
C THR A 264 -18.22 16.68 -7.66
N ASN A 265 -18.20 15.49 -8.28
CA ASN A 265 -18.37 14.23 -7.55
C ASN A 265 -17.21 13.91 -6.59
N ASN A 266 -16.03 14.40 -6.88
CA ASN A 266 -14.84 14.18 -6.06
C ASN A 266 -14.64 15.25 -4.97
N LEU A 267 -15.41 16.34 -5.03
CA LEU A 267 -15.38 17.42 -4.05
C LEU A 267 -16.11 17.01 -2.77
N ARG A 268 -15.54 17.35 -1.61
CA ARG A 268 -16.19 17.19 -0.29
C ARG A 268 -16.34 18.51 0.46
N ILE A 269 -15.89 19.61 -0.16
CA ILE A 269 -16.04 20.97 0.36
C ILE A 269 -17.34 21.53 -0.20
N ILE A 270 -18.32 21.79 0.66
CA ILE A 270 -19.69 22.14 0.25
C ILE A 270 -19.95 23.60 0.64
N PRO A 271 -20.36 24.47 -0.30
CA PRO A 271 -20.78 25.84 0.05
C PRO A 271 -21.90 25.84 1.09
N GLY A 272 -21.89 26.81 2.01
CA GLY A 272 -22.88 26.94 3.08
C GLY A 272 -22.57 26.12 4.33
N THR A 273 -21.59 25.21 4.28
CA THR A 273 -21.23 24.40 5.47
C THR A 273 -20.00 24.99 6.17
N LEU A 274 -19.80 24.62 7.43
CA LEU A 274 -18.58 24.95 8.16
C LEU A 274 -17.35 24.36 7.47
N TYR A 275 -16.23 25.09 7.53
CA TYR A 275 -14.93 24.55 7.13
C TYR A 275 -14.67 23.25 7.89
N ASN A 276 -14.14 22.27 7.19
CA ASN A 276 -13.83 20.97 7.79
C ASN A 276 -12.56 20.41 7.13
N GLU A 277 -11.49 20.36 7.92
CA GLU A 277 -10.18 19.86 7.45
C GLU A 277 -10.24 18.43 6.91
N GLN A 278 -11.06 17.58 7.54
CA GLN A 278 -11.21 16.20 7.08
C GLN A 278 -11.81 16.15 5.66
N ASN A 279 -12.77 17.04 5.36
CA ASN A 279 -13.36 17.12 4.03
C ASN A 279 -12.35 17.66 3.00
N VAL A 280 -11.46 18.56 3.42
CA VAL A 280 -10.35 19.05 2.57
C VAL A 280 -9.42 17.86 2.24
N GLN A 281 -9.00 17.10 3.24
CA GLN A 281 -8.13 15.94 3.06
C GLN A 281 -8.79 14.86 2.20
N ARG A 282 -10.09 14.63 2.40
CA ARG A 282 -10.87 13.71 1.54
C ARG A 282 -10.91 14.21 0.09
N THR A 283 -11.02 15.51 -0.12
CA THR A 283 -11.00 16.11 -1.45
C THR A 283 -9.64 15.89 -2.12
N TYR A 284 -8.54 16.15 -1.39
CA TYR A 284 -7.19 15.83 -1.88
C TYR A 284 -7.05 14.36 -2.26
N SER A 285 -7.51 13.47 -1.38
CA SER A 285 -7.44 12.02 -1.60
C SER A 285 -8.26 11.58 -2.82
N ASN A 286 -9.43 12.18 -3.03
CA ASN A 286 -10.29 11.86 -4.17
C ASN A 286 -9.63 12.29 -5.50
N TYR A 287 -9.11 13.53 -5.56
CA TYR A 287 -8.43 14.00 -6.78
C TYR A 287 -7.09 13.29 -7.00
N GLY A 288 -6.39 12.91 -5.94
CA GLY A 288 -5.13 12.15 -6.04
C GLY A 288 -5.28 10.76 -6.67
N ARG A 289 -6.50 10.22 -6.72
CA ARG A 289 -6.81 8.94 -7.40
C ARG A 289 -7.04 9.09 -8.91
N LEU A 290 -7.21 10.35 -9.38
CA LEU A 290 -7.49 10.62 -10.78
C LEU A 290 -6.18 10.70 -11.58
N GLN A 291 -5.94 9.71 -12.42
CA GLN A 291 -4.70 9.59 -13.21
C GLN A 291 -4.51 10.73 -14.22
N ALA A 292 -5.59 11.43 -14.56
CA ALA A 292 -5.56 12.60 -15.44
C ALA A 292 -4.91 13.83 -14.78
N LEU A 293 -4.77 13.81 -13.45
CA LEU A 293 -4.25 14.93 -12.67
C LEU A 293 -2.82 14.62 -12.17
N LYS A 294 -1.96 15.63 -12.23
CA LYS A 294 -0.60 15.56 -11.68
C LYS A 294 -0.55 16.11 -10.27
N TYR A 295 -1.17 17.28 -10.06
CA TYR A 295 -1.21 17.94 -8.76
C TYR A 295 -2.59 18.52 -8.50
N THR A 296 -2.95 18.58 -7.22
CA THR A 296 -4.13 19.28 -6.71
C THR A 296 -3.66 20.25 -5.64
N ASN A 297 -4.13 21.49 -5.69
CA ASN A 297 -3.87 22.51 -4.68
C ASN A 297 -5.20 23.15 -4.30
N ILE A 298 -5.52 23.24 -3.02
CA ILE A 298 -6.75 23.86 -2.54
C ILE A 298 -6.35 25.04 -1.66
N ARG A 299 -6.76 26.24 -2.08
CA ARG A 299 -6.49 27.47 -1.34
C ARG A 299 -7.79 28.10 -0.87
N PHE A 300 -7.72 28.69 0.30
CA PHE A 300 -8.84 29.38 0.92
C PHE A 300 -8.49 30.86 1.09
N PHE A 301 -9.44 31.72 0.75
CA PHE A 301 -9.31 33.17 0.91
C PHE A 301 -10.50 33.71 1.68
N GLU A 302 -10.24 34.56 2.67
CA GLU A 302 -11.29 35.20 3.45
C GLU A 302 -12.04 36.21 2.59
N VAL A 303 -13.35 36.30 2.79
CA VAL A 303 -14.21 37.29 2.15
C VAL A 303 -14.08 38.58 2.97
N GLN A 304 -13.45 39.61 2.38
CA GLN A 304 -13.02 40.83 3.09
C GLN A 304 -14.16 41.76 3.55
N GLN A 305 -15.35 41.66 2.96
CA GLN A 305 -16.44 42.61 3.21
C GLN A 305 -17.61 42.00 4.02
N SER A 306 -17.37 40.96 4.78
CA SER A 306 -18.43 40.28 5.53
C SER A 306 -18.11 40.24 7.03
N ASP A 307 -19.03 40.72 7.86
CA ASP A 307 -18.94 40.55 9.32
C ASP A 307 -18.89 39.11 9.74
N SER A 308 -19.39 38.18 8.90
CA SER A 308 -19.34 36.76 9.13
C SER A 308 -18.04 36.17 8.53
N ALA A 309 -17.38 35.29 9.28
CA ALA A 309 -16.14 34.63 8.86
C ALA A 309 -16.45 33.62 7.72
N LYS A 310 -16.17 34.04 6.49
CA LYS A 310 -16.46 33.26 5.28
C LYS A 310 -15.21 33.00 4.46
N LEU A 311 -15.13 31.82 3.83
CA LEU A 311 -14.00 31.41 2.99
C LEU A 311 -14.46 31.10 1.55
N ASN A 312 -13.75 31.66 0.58
CA ASN A 312 -13.83 31.22 -0.81
C ASN A 312 -12.72 30.17 -1.03
N ALA A 313 -13.11 28.99 -1.52
CA ALA A 313 -12.21 27.89 -1.81
C ALA A 313 -11.92 27.83 -3.31
N TYR A 314 -10.65 27.70 -3.67
CA TYR A 314 -10.20 27.53 -5.05
C TYR A 314 -9.52 26.15 -5.15
N VAL A 315 -10.14 25.24 -5.94
CA VAL A 315 -9.60 23.91 -6.23
C VAL A 315 -8.82 24.01 -7.53
N MET A 316 -7.51 24.08 -7.43
CA MET A 316 -6.58 24.27 -8.53
C MET A 316 -5.98 22.94 -8.94
N LEU A 317 -6.19 22.54 -10.21
CA LEU A 317 -5.85 21.22 -10.72
C LEU A 317 -4.80 21.36 -11.83
N THR A 318 -3.71 20.63 -11.71
CA THR A 318 -2.66 20.56 -12.72
C THR A 318 -2.85 19.29 -13.54
N ARG A 319 -2.98 19.48 -14.84
CA ARG A 319 -3.15 18.41 -15.81
C ARG A 319 -1.91 17.50 -15.85
N GLY A 320 -2.11 16.19 -15.84
CA GLY A 320 -1.06 15.20 -16.05
C GLY A 320 -0.86 14.88 -17.53
N LYS A 321 0.23 14.17 -17.84
CA LYS A 321 0.44 13.63 -19.19
C LYS A 321 -0.63 12.59 -19.48
N HIS A 322 -1.39 12.78 -20.56
CA HIS A 322 -2.48 11.88 -20.91
C HIS A 322 -2.00 10.55 -21.46
N GLN A 323 -0.88 10.53 -22.15
CA GLN A 323 -0.37 9.34 -22.84
C GLN A 323 1.06 9.05 -22.42
N SER A 324 1.39 7.77 -22.38
CA SER A 324 2.76 7.30 -22.20
C SER A 324 2.95 5.98 -22.95
N VAL A 325 4.15 5.79 -23.45
CA VAL A 325 4.60 4.52 -24.02
C VAL A 325 5.81 4.08 -23.21
N SER A 326 5.84 2.81 -22.83
CA SER A 326 6.99 2.22 -22.14
C SER A 326 7.47 0.99 -22.91
N PHE A 327 8.77 0.81 -22.90
CA PHE A 327 9.45 -0.36 -23.49
C PHE A 327 10.20 -1.07 -22.36
N GLU A 328 10.11 -2.39 -22.35
CA GLU A 328 10.78 -3.23 -21.36
C GLU A 328 11.46 -4.38 -22.09
N VAL A 329 12.70 -4.66 -21.72
CA VAL A 329 13.46 -5.81 -22.24
C VAL A 329 13.97 -6.60 -21.04
N GLU A 330 13.77 -7.92 -21.08
CA GLU A 330 14.11 -8.84 -20.00
C GLU A 330 15.00 -9.96 -20.54
N GLY A 331 16.01 -10.34 -19.79
CA GLY A 331 16.68 -11.62 -19.97
C GLY A 331 16.01 -12.64 -19.05
N THR A 332 15.70 -13.82 -19.54
CA THR A 332 15.07 -14.87 -18.74
C THR A 332 16.01 -16.08 -18.60
N ASN A 333 15.84 -16.80 -17.50
CA ASN A 333 16.50 -18.10 -17.28
C ASN A 333 15.48 -18.97 -16.53
N SER A 334 14.91 -19.94 -17.24
CA SER A 334 13.90 -20.83 -16.72
C SER A 334 14.48 -22.24 -16.59
N ALA A 335 14.91 -22.60 -15.38
CA ALA A 335 15.48 -23.94 -15.07
C ALA A 335 16.74 -24.28 -15.90
N GLY A 336 17.50 -23.27 -16.30
CA GLY A 336 18.71 -23.42 -17.12
C GLY A 336 18.56 -22.99 -18.57
N ASP A 337 17.34 -22.89 -19.06
CA ASP A 337 17.05 -22.42 -20.41
C ASP A 337 17.15 -20.89 -20.47
N LEU A 338 17.93 -20.40 -21.39
CA LEU A 338 18.19 -18.97 -21.57
C LEU A 338 17.24 -18.38 -22.60
N GLY A 339 16.73 -17.20 -22.28
CA GLY A 339 15.81 -16.52 -23.19
C GLY A 339 15.84 -15.01 -23.05
N ALA A 340 14.99 -14.39 -23.83
CA ALA A 340 14.79 -12.95 -23.82
C ALA A 340 13.31 -12.64 -24.05
N ALA A 341 12.84 -11.56 -23.43
CA ALA A 341 11.49 -11.06 -23.65
C ALA A 341 11.53 -9.55 -23.87
N ALA A 342 10.58 -9.06 -24.64
CA ALA A 342 10.39 -7.63 -24.85
C ALA A 342 8.91 -7.30 -24.76
N SER A 343 8.60 -6.14 -24.21
CA SER A 343 7.22 -5.67 -24.20
C SER A 343 7.14 -4.18 -24.51
N VAL A 344 6.03 -3.79 -25.10
CA VAL A 344 5.66 -2.39 -25.32
C VAL A 344 4.26 -2.18 -24.72
N ALA A 345 4.14 -1.12 -23.90
CA ALA A 345 2.84 -0.77 -23.33
C ALA A 345 2.51 0.70 -23.62
N PHE A 346 1.31 0.89 -24.15
CA PHE A 346 0.69 2.20 -24.36
C PHE A 346 -0.32 2.43 -23.25
N GLN A 347 -0.30 3.60 -22.63
CA GLN A 347 -1.28 3.97 -21.61
C GLN A 347 -1.89 5.34 -21.93
N HIS A 348 -3.23 5.43 -21.85
CA HIS A 348 -3.99 6.68 -21.94
C HIS A 348 -4.77 6.89 -20.65
N ARG A 349 -4.52 8.01 -19.94
CA ARG A 349 -5.01 8.27 -18.58
C ARG A 349 -6.29 9.10 -18.49
N ASN A 350 -6.97 9.37 -19.61
CA ASN A 350 -8.18 10.19 -19.60
C ASN A 350 -9.02 9.91 -20.86
N MET A 351 -9.33 8.65 -21.11
CA MET A 351 -9.89 8.22 -22.40
C MET A 351 -11.24 8.89 -22.73
N PHE A 352 -12.14 8.99 -21.74
CA PHE A 352 -13.47 9.55 -21.89
C PHE A 352 -13.68 10.81 -21.06
N LYS A 353 -12.63 11.55 -20.76
CA LYS A 353 -12.63 12.78 -19.92
C LYS A 353 -13.17 12.54 -18.49
N GLY A 354 -13.05 11.30 -18.00
CA GLY A 354 -13.45 10.91 -16.64
C GLY A 354 -12.29 10.37 -15.81
N SER A 355 -11.06 10.58 -16.33
CA SER A 355 -9.82 10.00 -15.77
C SER A 355 -9.80 8.47 -15.85
N GLU A 356 -10.50 7.92 -16.84
CA GLU A 356 -10.43 6.48 -17.16
C GLU A 356 -9.04 6.17 -17.72
N THR A 357 -8.43 5.09 -17.25
CA THR A 357 -7.11 4.65 -17.73
C THR A 357 -7.28 3.46 -18.67
N PHE A 358 -6.88 3.63 -19.90
CA PHE A 358 -6.76 2.54 -20.85
C PHE A 358 -5.29 2.15 -20.96
N MET A 359 -5.01 0.86 -20.91
CA MET A 359 -3.67 0.31 -21.13
C MET A 359 -3.77 -0.78 -22.18
N PHE A 360 -2.83 -0.75 -23.13
CA PHE A 360 -2.66 -1.81 -24.11
C PHE A 360 -1.19 -2.23 -24.07
N LYS A 361 -0.94 -3.54 -23.85
CA LYS A 361 0.41 -4.09 -23.75
C LYS A 361 0.56 -5.25 -24.74
N LEU A 362 1.67 -5.24 -25.46
CA LEU A 362 2.12 -6.37 -26.27
C LEU A 362 3.40 -6.91 -25.67
N ARG A 363 3.55 -8.23 -25.64
CA ARG A 363 4.73 -8.92 -25.13
C ARG A 363 5.12 -10.06 -26.05
N GLY A 364 6.42 -10.18 -26.32
CA GLY A 364 7.00 -11.33 -27.00
C GLY A 364 8.12 -11.91 -26.15
N ALA A 365 8.22 -13.23 -26.09
CA ALA A 365 9.31 -13.90 -25.41
C ALA A 365 9.80 -15.10 -26.23
N TYR A 366 11.09 -15.36 -26.13
CA TYR A 366 11.75 -16.50 -26.76
C TYR A 366 12.71 -17.13 -25.74
N GLU A 367 12.66 -18.45 -25.61
CA GLU A 367 13.63 -19.22 -24.81
C GLU A 367 14.11 -20.44 -25.63
N ALA A 368 15.40 -20.66 -25.60
CA ALA A 368 16.00 -21.86 -26.18
C ALA A 368 15.88 -22.98 -25.13
N VAL A 369 14.98 -23.93 -25.35
CA VAL A 369 14.66 -24.99 -24.39
C VAL A 369 15.57 -26.20 -24.62
N SER A 370 16.31 -26.62 -23.62
CA SER A 370 17.07 -27.86 -23.61
C SER A 370 16.12 -29.03 -23.24
N GLY A 371 15.32 -29.40 -24.18
CA GLY A 371 14.20 -30.30 -23.95
C GLY A 371 14.34 -31.72 -24.45
N LEU A 372 13.23 -32.32 -24.79
CA LEU A 372 13.08 -33.69 -25.24
C LEU A 372 13.91 -33.93 -26.53
N GLN A 373 14.79 -34.89 -26.49
CA GLN A 373 15.72 -35.22 -27.61
C GLN A 373 15.01 -35.64 -28.91
N SER A 374 13.68 -35.91 -28.83
CA SER A 374 12.90 -36.42 -29.95
C SER A 374 12.06 -35.35 -30.66
N SER A 375 11.93 -34.13 -30.13
CA SER A 375 11.09 -33.12 -30.76
C SER A 375 11.86 -32.30 -31.80
N LEU A 376 11.21 -32.01 -32.91
CA LEU A 376 11.77 -31.27 -34.03
C LEU A 376 11.96 -29.78 -33.73
N ASN A 377 11.26 -29.27 -32.72
CA ASN A 377 11.26 -27.85 -32.36
C ASN A 377 11.69 -27.72 -30.90
N GLN A 378 12.78 -27.04 -30.64
CA GLN A 378 13.35 -26.90 -29.30
C GLN A 378 13.18 -25.49 -28.73
N ASP A 379 12.28 -24.69 -29.29
CA ASP A 379 12.10 -23.31 -28.90
C ASP A 379 10.80 -23.10 -28.13
N TYR A 380 10.83 -22.21 -27.16
CA TYR A 380 9.63 -21.64 -26.54
C TYR A 380 9.39 -20.25 -27.10
N ILE A 381 8.22 -20.05 -27.65
CA ILE A 381 7.78 -18.73 -28.14
C ILE A 381 6.49 -18.35 -27.40
N GLU A 382 6.46 -17.13 -26.87
CA GLU A 382 5.26 -16.57 -26.26
C GLU A 382 4.93 -15.22 -26.90
N LEU A 383 3.65 -15.05 -27.27
CA LEU A 383 3.12 -13.77 -27.76
C LEU A 383 1.90 -13.42 -26.92
N GLY A 384 1.96 -12.26 -26.28
CA GLY A 384 0.89 -11.80 -25.39
C GLY A 384 0.36 -10.45 -25.82
N ALA A 385 -0.96 -10.28 -25.72
CA ALA A 385 -1.64 -8.99 -25.88
C ALA A 385 -2.59 -8.80 -24.72
N GLU A 386 -2.55 -7.62 -24.11
CA GLU A 386 -3.41 -7.27 -22.97
C GLU A 386 -4.01 -5.89 -23.21
N ALA A 387 -5.33 -5.77 -23.00
CA ALA A 387 -6.03 -4.49 -23.02
C ALA A 387 -6.84 -4.36 -21.73
N THR A 388 -6.61 -3.29 -20.97
CA THR A 388 -7.37 -3.02 -19.74
C THR A 388 -7.91 -1.61 -19.76
N ILE A 389 -9.14 -1.44 -19.26
CA ILE A 389 -9.69 -0.13 -19.01
C ILE A 389 -10.17 -0.05 -17.55
N ASN A 390 -9.71 0.97 -16.86
CA ASN A 390 -10.00 1.19 -15.44
C ASN A 390 -10.78 2.49 -15.27
N PHE A 391 -11.98 2.39 -14.70
CA PHE A 391 -12.82 3.53 -14.34
C PHE A 391 -12.62 3.86 -12.86
N PRO A 392 -12.24 5.09 -12.50
CA PRO A 392 -12.06 5.47 -11.08
C PRO A 392 -13.41 5.71 -10.39
N ARG A 393 -14.38 4.87 -10.66
CA ARG A 393 -15.74 4.94 -10.11
C ARG A 393 -16.38 3.55 -10.11
N PHE A 394 -17.34 3.35 -9.20
CA PHE A 394 -18.10 2.11 -9.10
C PHE A 394 -19.23 2.12 -10.11
N MET A 395 -19.16 1.25 -11.13
CA MET A 395 -20.10 1.23 -12.25
C MET A 395 -21.21 0.18 -12.13
N PHE A 396 -21.47 -0.31 -10.91
CA PHE A 396 -22.56 -1.28 -10.71
C PHE A 396 -23.92 -0.56 -10.79
N PRO A 397 -24.85 -1.02 -11.65
CA PRO A 397 -26.09 -0.26 -11.88
C PRO A 397 -27.10 -0.29 -10.73
N PHE A 398 -27.16 -1.37 -9.96
CA PHE A 398 -28.23 -1.63 -8.99
C PHE A 398 -27.96 -1.10 -7.58
N VAL A 399 -27.06 -0.11 -7.43
CA VAL A 399 -26.66 0.41 -6.14
C VAL A 399 -26.78 1.92 -6.13
N SER A 400 -27.24 2.48 -4.98
CA SER A 400 -27.49 3.91 -4.82
C SER A 400 -26.21 4.76 -4.99
N SER A 401 -26.37 6.01 -5.39
CA SER A 401 -25.27 6.96 -5.56
C SER A 401 -24.49 7.20 -4.26
N ASP A 402 -25.18 7.18 -3.12
CA ASP A 402 -24.55 7.39 -1.81
C ASP A 402 -23.65 6.22 -1.42
N PHE A 403 -24.11 4.99 -1.67
CA PHE A 403 -23.29 3.79 -1.47
C PHE A 403 -22.03 3.84 -2.35
N LYS A 404 -22.20 4.20 -3.64
CA LYS A 404 -21.07 4.33 -4.58
C LYS A 404 -20.04 5.34 -4.07
N ARG A 405 -20.50 6.47 -3.51
CA ARG A 405 -19.62 7.50 -2.96
C ARG A 405 -18.90 7.06 -1.69
N ARG A 406 -19.56 6.20 -0.88
CA ARG A 406 -19.00 5.70 0.39
C ARG A 406 -17.88 4.68 0.15
N ILE A 407 -18.13 3.71 -0.73
CA ILE A 407 -17.18 2.60 -1.00
C ILE A 407 -15.98 3.08 -1.83
N ARG A 408 -16.20 3.98 -2.79
CA ARG A 408 -15.15 4.49 -3.70
C ARG A 408 -14.46 3.38 -4.49
N ALA A 409 -15.22 2.39 -4.93
CA ALA A 409 -14.68 1.30 -5.73
C ALA A 409 -14.29 1.78 -7.13
N THR A 410 -13.25 1.16 -7.68
CA THR A 410 -12.91 1.28 -9.10
C THR A 410 -13.52 0.11 -9.85
N THR A 411 -13.80 0.30 -11.14
CA THR A 411 -14.27 -0.75 -12.04
C THR A 411 -13.22 -0.99 -13.11
N GLU A 412 -12.88 -2.25 -13.32
CA GLU A 412 -11.86 -2.64 -14.28
C GLU A 412 -12.45 -3.66 -15.26
N PHE A 413 -12.24 -3.43 -16.55
CA PHE A 413 -12.49 -4.41 -17.61
C PHE A 413 -11.14 -4.77 -18.24
N GLY A 414 -10.92 -6.05 -18.44
CA GLY A 414 -9.69 -6.55 -19.03
C GLY A 414 -9.95 -7.58 -20.11
N LEU A 415 -9.12 -7.54 -21.13
CA LEU A 415 -9.02 -8.58 -22.17
C LEU A 415 -7.57 -8.99 -22.24
N GLN A 416 -7.33 -10.29 -22.34
CA GLN A 416 -5.97 -10.82 -22.46
C GLN A 416 -5.97 -11.97 -23.46
N TYR A 417 -4.96 -12.00 -24.28
CA TYR A 417 -4.68 -13.07 -25.21
C TYR A 417 -3.22 -13.48 -25.04
N ASN A 418 -2.98 -14.77 -24.93
CA ASN A 418 -1.64 -15.32 -24.77
C ASN A 418 -1.52 -16.56 -25.66
N TYR A 419 -0.57 -16.52 -26.57
CA TYR A 419 -0.18 -17.62 -27.45
C TYR A 419 1.16 -18.16 -26.95
N GLN A 420 1.23 -19.45 -26.68
CA GLN A 420 2.45 -20.12 -26.23
C GLN A 420 2.70 -21.32 -27.14
N MET A 421 3.88 -21.37 -27.73
CA MET A 421 4.37 -22.53 -28.48
C MET A 421 5.56 -23.11 -27.71
N ARG A 422 5.45 -24.36 -27.39
CA ARG A 422 6.51 -25.17 -26.75
C ARG A 422 6.80 -26.40 -27.62
N PRO A 423 7.94 -27.06 -27.39
CA PRO A 423 8.21 -28.32 -28.10
C PRO A 423 7.06 -29.34 -27.98
N GLU A 424 6.43 -29.40 -26.80
CA GLU A 424 5.41 -30.41 -26.50
C GLU A 424 4.00 -30.03 -26.97
N PHE A 425 3.70 -28.72 -27.07
CA PHE A 425 2.34 -28.26 -27.39
C PHE A 425 2.29 -26.79 -27.81
N THR A 426 1.21 -26.46 -28.47
CA THR A 426 0.81 -25.06 -28.65
C THR A 426 -0.44 -24.81 -27.84
N ARG A 427 -0.44 -23.70 -27.08
CA ARG A 427 -1.53 -23.31 -26.19
C ARG A 427 -1.94 -21.86 -26.42
N ILE A 428 -3.26 -21.65 -26.48
CA ILE A 428 -3.85 -20.32 -26.53
C ILE A 428 -4.69 -20.13 -25.28
N VAL A 429 -4.47 -19.01 -24.59
CA VAL A 429 -5.30 -18.60 -23.45
C VAL A 429 -5.90 -17.24 -23.77
N ALA A 430 -7.22 -17.17 -23.85
CA ALA A 430 -7.94 -15.91 -24.02
C ALA A 430 -8.77 -15.66 -22.76
N SER A 431 -8.68 -14.45 -22.23
CA SER A 431 -9.36 -14.09 -20.98
C SER A 431 -10.12 -12.77 -21.12
N ALA A 432 -11.28 -12.70 -20.46
CA ALA A 432 -12.07 -11.48 -20.35
C ALA A 432 -12.55 -11.33 -18.90
N GLY A 433 -12.33 -10.15 -18.33
CA GLY A 433 -12.63 -9.91 -16.92
C GLY A 433 -13.36 -8.61 -16.64
N TRP A 434 -14.22 -8.65 -15.62
CA TRP A 434 -14.90 -7.47 -15.07
C TRP A 434 -14.79 -7.53 -13.56
N SER A 435 -14.08 -6.56 -12.96
CA SER A 435 -13.82 -6.57 -11.53
C SER A 435 -14.08 -5.20 -10.87
N TYR A 436 -14.34 -5.27 -9.58
CA TYR A 436 -14.45 -4.10 -8.70
C TYR A 436 -13.39 -4.21 -7.60
N LYS A 437 -12.71 -3.09 -7.32
CA LYS A 437 -11.65 -3.03 -6.29
C LYS A 437 -11.89 -1.82 -5.39
N TRP A 438 -11.76 -1.99 -4.07
CA TRP A 438 -11.82 -0.86 -3.14
C TRP A 438 -11.02 -1.15 -1.87
N GLY A 439 -10.62 -0.08 -1.16
CA GLY A 439 -9.92 -0.17 0.11
C GLY A 439 -10.61 0.64 1.19
N VAL A 440 -10.52 0.18 2.42
CA VAL A 440 -11.14 0.80 3.60
C VAL A 440 -10.10 0.95 4.71
N GLN A 441 -10.38 1.79 5.71
CA GLN A 441 -9.57 1.95 6.92
C GLN A 441 -8.10 2.26 6.61
N GLN A 442 -7.87 3.36 5.86
CA GLN A 442 -6.51 3.78 5.49
C GLN A 442 -5.73 2.68 4.74
N GLN A 443 -6.46 1.93 3.89
CA GLN A 443 -5.92 0.83 3.08
C GLN A 443 -5.48 -0.39 3.91
N ARG A 444 -5.93 -0.50 5.16
CA ARG A 444 -5.73 -1.74 5.93
C ARG A 444 -6.53 -2.90 5.35
N SER A 445 -7.76 -2.63 4.88
CA SER A 445 -8.59 -3.64 4.23
C SER A 445 -8.70 -3.35 2.73
N GLN A 446 -8.43 -4.34 1.91
CA GLN A 446 -8.60 -4.28 0.46
C GLN A 446 -9.58 -5.38 0.04
N HIS A 447 -10.48 -5.02 -0.85
CA HIS A 447 -11.51 -5.92 -1.35
C HIS A 447 -11.47 -5.93 -2.87
N ARG A 448 -11.64 -7.09 -3.45
CA ARG A 448 -11.82 -7.29 -4.88
C ARG A 448 -12.97 -8.26 -5.10
N ILE A 449 -13.85 -7.91 -6.01
CA ILE A 449 -14.90 -8.80 -6.51
C ILE A 449 -14.75 -8.87 -8.02
N ASP A 450 -14.51 -10.07 -8.51
CA ASP A 450 -14.58 -10.34 -9.95
C ASP A 450 -16.02 -10.75 -10.24
N LEU A 451 -16.75 -9.83 -10.88
CA LEU A 451 -18.14 -10.08 -11.27
C LEU A 451 -18.23 -11.12 -12.38
N LEU A 452 -17.28 -11.06 -13.30
CA LEU A 452 -17.16 -12.01 -14.40
C LEU A 452 -15.68 -12.16 -14.73
N ASP A 453 -15.24 -13.40 -14.88
CA ASP A 453 -13.89 -13.72 -15.35
C ASP A 453 -13.99 -15.00 -16.18
N ILE A 454 -13.79 -14.84 -17.48
CA ILE A 454 -13.85 -15.92 -18.47
C ILE A 454 -12.42 -16.23 -18.90
N ASN A 455 -12.04 -17.48 -18.79
CA ASN A 455 -10.76 -17.98 -19.31
C ASN A 455 -11.05 -19.11 -20.27
N TYR A 456 -10.63 -18.93 -21.50
CA TYR A 456 -10.74 -19.92 -22.57
C TYR A 456 -9.33 -20.48 -22.83
N LEU A 457 -9.19 -21.75 -22.60
CA LEU A 457 -7.95 -22.49 -22.86
C LEU A 457 -8.18 -23.36 -24.09
N TYR A 458 -7.30 -23.24 -25.08
CA TYR A 458 -7.39 -23.98 -26.34
C TYR A 458 -6.00 -24.52 -26.70
N MET A 459 -5.95 -25.80 -27.07
CA MET A 459 -4.74 -26.53 -27.46
C MET A 459 -4.81 -26.90 -28.95
N PRO A 460 -4.39 -26.00 -29.85
CA PRO A 460 -4.50 -26.29 -31.29
C PRO A 460 -3.59 -27.44 -31.74
N SER A 461 -2.49 -27.68 -31.06
CA SER A 461 -1.61 -28.82 -31.43
C SER A 461 -0.90 -29.36 -30.20
N ILE A 462 -0.72 -30.67 -30.18
CA ILE A 462 0.09 -31.39 -29.21
C ILE A 462 1.04 -32.29 -30.03
N ASP A 463 2.32 -32.28 -29.70
CA ASP A 463 3.32 -33.12 -30.40
C ASP A 463 2.93 -34.60 -30.31
N GLN A 464 3.03 -35.30 -31.43
CA GLN A 464 2.59 -36.68 -31.53
C GLN A 464 3.44 -37.61 -30.63
N THR A 465 4.73 -37.41 -30.59
CA THR A 465 5.63 -38.20 -29.73
C THR A 465 5.30 -37.98 -28.24
N PHE A 466 5.11 -36.70 -27.88
CA PHE A 466 4.71 -36.36 -26.50
C PHE A 466 3.35 -36.98 -26.15
N LYS A 467 2.41 -36.98 -27.09
CA LYS A 467 1.08 -37.58 -26.90
C LYS A 467 1.16 -39.08 -26.63
N GLU A 468 1.90 -39.81 -27.47
CA GLU A 468 2.06 -41.26 -27.36
C GLU A 468 2.83 -41.67 -26.13
N ASP A 469 3.92 -40.96 -25.80
CA ASP A 469 4.80 -41.30 -24.69
C ASP A 469 4.25 -40.94 -23.31
N TYR A 470 3.46 -39.86 -23.22
CA TYR A 470 3.04 -39.31 -21.93
C TYR A 470 1.54 -39.20 -21.71
N LEU A 471 0.73 -38.97 -22.74
CA LEU A 471 -0.69 -38.72 -22.57
C LEU A 471 -1.59 -39.93 -22.81
N GLU A 472 -1.19 -40.87 -23.68
CA GLU A 472 -2.02 -42.00 -24.04
C GLU A 472 -1.82 -43.24 -23.14
N LYS A 473 -0.83 -43.20 -22.24
CA LYS A 473 -0.65 -44.25 -21.25
C LYS A 473 -1.74 -44.16 -20.17
N ASP A 474 -2.37 -45.26 -19.87
CA ASP A 474 -3.50 -45.35 -18.92
C ASP A 474 -3.16 -44.77 -17.54
N GLU A 475 -1.89 -44.85 -17.15
CA GLU A 475 -1.40 -44.36 -15.87
C GLU A 475 -1.37 -42.85 -15.76
N ASN A 476 -1.43 -42.12 -16.88
CA ASN A 476 -1.25 -40.65 -16.94
C ASN A 476 -2.56 -39.87 -17.16
N TYR A 477 -3.67 -40.39 -16.67
CA TYR A 477 -4.98 -39.78 -16.79
C TYR A 477 -5.01 -38.32 -16.30
N ILE A 478 -4.34 -38.03 -15.19
CA ILE A 478 -4.28 -36.67 -14.63
C ILE A 478 -3.50 -35.72 -15.56
N LEU A 479 -2.40 -36.22 -16.16
CA LEU A 479 -1.60 -35.43 -17.08
C LEU A 479 -2.40 -35.12 -18.36
N LYS A 480 -3.07 -36.13 -18.91
CA LYS A 480 -3.94 -35.95 -20.11
C LYS A 480 -4.94 -34.82 -19.94
N TYR A 481 -5.62 -34.79 -18.78
CA TYR A 481 -6.63 -33.77 -18.46
C TYR A 481 -6.07 -32.34 -18.51
N ASN A 482 -4.76 -32.16 -18.27
CA ASN A 482 -4.13 -30.84 -18.31
C ASN A 482 -3.96 -30.29 -19.75
N TYR A 483 -4.08 -31.17 -20.76
CA TYR A 483 -3.86 -30.81 -22.17
C TYR A 483 -5.17 -30.82 -22.97
N GLU A 484 -6.31 -30.72 -22.29
CA GLU A 484 -7.63 -30.61 -22.93
C GLU A 484 -8.13 -29.16 -22.99
N ASP A 485 -8.85 -28.84 -24.04
CA ASP A 485 -9.55 -27.55 -24.18
C ASP A 485 -10.54 -27.36 -23.04
N ARG A 486 -10.64 -26.12 -22.53
CA ARG A 486 -11.53 -25.88 -21.39
C ARG A 486 -11.96 -24.42 -21.26
N PHE A 487 -13.21 -24.24 -20.86
CA PHE A 487 -13.70 -22.95 -20.37
C PHE A 487 -13.70 -22.92 -18.84
N ILE A 488 -13.19 -21.83 -18.26
CA ILE A 488 -13.31 -21.55 -16.83
C ILE A 488 -14.05 -20.21 -16.72
N VAL A 489 -15.32 -20.25 -16.30
CA VAL A 489 -16.14 -19.05 -16.12
C VAL A 489 -16.40 -18.86 -14.62
N ARG A 490 -15.73 -17.87 -14.02
CA ARG A 490 -15.87 -17.49 -12.62
C ARG A 490 -16.84 -16.34 -12.50
N THR A 491 -17.74 -16.52 -11.57
CA THR A 491 -18.74 -15.48 -11.34
C THR A 491 -18.90 -15.19 -9.87
N UNK A 492 -19.01 -13.90 -9.60
CA UNK A 492 -19.31 -13.41 -8.34
C UNK A 492 -18.49 -13.90 -7.18
N UNK A 493 -17.66 -14.44 -7.39
CA UNK A 493 -17.09 -14.91 -6.24
C UNK A 493 -15.60 -14.76 -6.15
N UNK A 494 -15.22 -14.02 -6.50
CA UNK A 494 -13.93 -13.82 -6.09
C UNK A 494 -13.92 -12.80 -5.03
N UNK A 495 -14.13 -13.06 -4.15
CA UNK A 495 -14.01 -12.25 -3.12
C UNK A 495 -12.69 -12.38 -2.66
N SER A 496 -11.94 -11.58 -2.97
CA SER A 496 -10.62 -11.49 -2.35
C SER A 496 -10.64 -10.40 -1.29
N TYR A 497 -10.28 -10.75 -0.10
CA TYR A 497 -10.16 -9.85 1.05
C TYR A 497 -8.73 -9.91 1.56
N ILE A 498 -8.10 -8.74 1.64
CA ILE A 498 -6.74 -8.63 2.20
C ILE A 498 -6.80 -7.63 3.35
N TYR A 499 -6.38 -8.04 4.53
CA TYR A 499 -6.21 -7.17 5.69
C TYR A 499 -4.72 -7.10 6.04
N ASN A 500 -4.22 -5.87 6.19
CA ASN A 500 -2.83 -5.62 6.59
C ASN A 500 -2.82 -4.67 7.80
N SER A 501 -2.31 -5.14 8.92
CA SER A 501 -2.31 -4.37 10.18
C SER A 501 -1.48 -3.08 10.09
N ALA A 502 -0.49 -3.02 9.23
CA ALA A 502 0.35 -1.83 9.06
C ALA A 502 -0.33 -0.76 8.17
N GLY A 503 -1.21 -1.16 7.26
CA GLY A 503 -1.91 -0.21 6.39
C GLY A 503 -0.95 0.68 5.60
N ARG A 504 -1.18 2.00 5.63
CA ARG A 504 -0.35 2.99 4.94
C ARG A 504 1.08 3.10 5.46
N ALA A 505 1.36 2.66 6.68
CA ALA A 505 2.71 2.72 7.25
C ALA A 505 3.72 1.94 6.39
N LEU A 506 3.27 0.82 5.77
CA LEU A 506 4.08 0.04 4.83
C LEU A 506 4.46 0.85 3.58
N MET A 507 3.56 1.71 3.10
CA MET A 507 3.79 2.48 1.88
C MET A 507 4.76 3.64 2.09
N ASN A 508 4.84 4.16 3.30
CA ASN A 508 5.64 5.35 3.63
C ASN A 508 7.01 5.04 4.24
N ASN A 509 7.34 3.76 4.35
CA ASN A 509 8.61 3.29 4.94
C ASN A 509 8.88 3.86 6.34
N SER A 510 7.84 4.26 7.06
CA SER A 510 7.96 4.85 8.40
C SER A 510 8.00 3.71 9.41
N GLY A 511 9.16 3.44 9.96
CA GLY A 511 9.38 2.60 11.13
C GLY A 511 8.44 1.41 11.28
N ILE A 512 8.49 0.45 10.37
CA ILE A 512 7.55 -0.67 10.36
C ILE A 512 7.80 -1.53 11.59
N GLY A 513 6.89 -1.48 12.54
CA GLY A 513 6.87 -2.41 13.67
C GLY A 513 6.32 -3.78 13.26
N ASN A 514 6.01 -4.59 14.23
CA ASN A 514 5.37 -5.89 13.99
C ASN A 514 4.09 -5.71 13.16
N SER A 515 3.94 -6.53 12.13
CA SER A 515 2.78 -6.45 11.25
C SER A 515 2.30 -7.84 10.86
N TYR A 516 1.04 -7.93 10.51
CA TYR A 516 0.48 -9.18 9.97
C TYR A 516 -0.49 -8.87 8.83
N THR A 517 -0.60 -9.83 7.93
CA THR A 517 -1.49 -9.79 6.78
C THR A 517 -2.35 -11.04 6.79
N ILE A 518 -3.65 -10.86 6.57
CA ILE A 518 -4.60 -11.95 6.36
C ILE A 518 -5.14 -11.79 4.94
N ARG A 519 -5.10 -12.87 4.16
CA ARG A 519 -5.71 -12.92 2.84
C ARG A 519 -6.72 -14.05 2.80
N LEU A 520 -7.92 -13.73 2.35
CA LEU A 520 -8.99 -14.69 2.12
C LEU A 520 -9.41 -14.60 0.67
N ASN A 521 -9.41 -15.70 -0.03
CA ASN A 521 -9.93 -15.79 -1.39
C ASN A 521 -11.02 -16.85 -1.42
N PHE A 522 -12.10 -16.53 -2.09
CA PHE A 522 -13.17 -17.48 -2.38
C PHE A 522 -13.48 -17.41 -3.87
N GLU A 523 -13.51 -18.55 -4.52
CA GLU A 523 -13.71 -18.65 -5.95
C GLU A 523 -14.80 -19.67 -6.24
N SER A 524 -15.75 -19.32 -7.12
CA SER A 524 -16.81 -20.19 -7.60
C SER A 524 -16.83 -20.14 -9.12
N ALA A 525 -16.80 -21.27 -9.79
CA ALA A 525 -16.77 -21.35 -11.25
C ALA A 525 -17.86 -22.25 -11.78
N GLY A 526 -18.37 -21.95 -12.97
CA GLY A 526 -19.26 -22.77 -13.76
C GLY A 526 -20.72 -22.83 -13.33
N ASN A 527 -21.07 -22.28 -12.16
CA ASN A 527 -22.42 -22.43 -11.62
C ASN A 527 -23.49 -21.75 -12.48
N LEU A 528 -23.19 -20.53 -12.97
CA LEU A 528 -24.10 -19.81 -13.83
C LEU A 528 -24.32 -20.56 -15.15
N LEU A 529 -23.22 -21.03 -15.77
CA LEU A 529 -23.29 -21.80 -17.01
C LEU A 529 -24.07 -23.10 -16.83
N TYR A 530 -23.83 -23.80 -15.72
CA TYR A 530 -24.53 -25.05 -15.39
C TYR A 530 -26.04 -24.79 -15.24
N ALA A 531 -26.42 -23.73 -14.53
CA ALA A 531 -27.82 -23.37 -14.37
C ALA A 531 -28.48 -23.03 -15.73
N VAL A 532 -27.79 -22.24 -16.55
CA VAL A 532 -28.28 -21.89 -17.91
C VAL A 532 -28.41 -23.12 -18.80
N ALA A 533 -27.40 -24.00 -18.79
CA ALA A 533 -27.42 -25.23 -19.60
C ALA A 533 -28.55 -26.18 -19.19
N LYS A 534 -28.74 -26.35 -17.87
CA LYS A 534 -29.80 -27.22 -17.33
C LYS A 534 -31.19 -26.67 -17.60
N LEU A 535 -31.41 -25.36 -17.37
CA LEU A 535 -32.71 -24.72 -17.62
C LEU A 535 -33.02 -24.60 -19.11
N GLY A 536 -31.98 -24.42 -19.93
CA GLY A 536 -32.12 -24.32 -21.38
C GLY A 536 -32.24 -25.66 -22.10
N GLY A 537 -32.21 -26.79 -21.36
CA GLY A 537 -32.33 -28.12 -21.93
C GLY A 537 -31.18 -28.51 -22.86
N MET A 538 -29.97 -28.00 -22.63
CA MET A 538 -28.81 -28.33 -23.45
C MET A 538 -28.45 -29.82 -23.32
N LYS A 539 -27.98 -30.42 -24.41
CA LYS A 539 -27.54 -31.82 -24.41
C LYS A 539 -26.11 -31.92 -23.83
N LYS A 540 -25.85 -33.01 -23.15
CA LYS A 540 -24.52 -33.34 -22.66
C LYS A 540 -23.70 -34.08 -23.73
N ASN A 541 -22.38 -33.94 -23.69
CA ASN A 541 -21.46 -34.67 -24.56
C ASN A 541 -21.38 -36.16 -24.15
N ALA A 542 -20.56 -36.94 -24.85
CA ALA A 542 -20.36 -38.37 -24.60
C ALA A 542 -19.79 -38.66 -23.18
N SER A 543 -19.10 -37.68 -22.58
CA SER A 543 -18.55 -37.78 -21.23
C SER A 543 -19.53 -37.35 -20.13
N GLY A 544 -20.77 -36.99 -20.48
CA GLY A 544 -21.80 -36.57 -19.53
C GLY A 544 -21.69 -35.11 -19.09
N GLU A 545 -20.91 -34.29 -19.77
CA GLU A 545 -20.67 -32.89 -19.42
C GLU A 545 -21.45 -31.94 -20.35
N TYR A 546 -21.95 -30.83 -19.83
CA TYR A 546 -22.45 -29.73 -20.66
C TYR A 546 -21.29 -28.99 -21.30
N THR A 547 -21.47 -28.53 -22.53
CA THR A 547 -20.43 -27.83 -23.29
C THR A 547 -20.90 -26.44 -23.69
N LEU A 548 -19.94 -25.52 -23.80
CA LEU A 548 -20.12 -24.19 -24.42
C LEU A 548 -19.25 -24.16 -25.67
N LEU A 549 -19.85 -23.95 -26.85
CA LEU A 549 -19.13 -24.01 -28.12
C LEU A 549 -18.37 -25.35 -28.32
N ASN A 550 -18.99 -26.44 -27.91
CA ASN A 550 -18.46 -27.82 -27.96
C ASN A 550 -17.27 -28.07 -27.03
N ILE A 551 -16.99 -27.15 -26.08
CA ILE A 551 -15.89 -27.29 -25.11
C ILE A 551 -16.48 -27.39 -23.71
N PRO A 552 -16.08 -28.38 -22.88
CA PRO A 552 -16.59 -28.49 -21.52
C PRO A 552 -16.11 -27.34 -20.64
N PHE A 553 -16.95 -26.94 -19.69
CA PHE A 553 -16.60 -25.89 -18.74
C PHE A 553 -16.39 -26.46 -17.34
N ALA A 554 -15.39 -25.91 -16.65
CA ALA A 554 -15.08 -26.32 -15.28
C ALA A 554 -16.14 -25.82 -14.29
N GLN A 555 -16.50 -26.69 -13.32
CA GLN A 555 -17.40 -26.32 -12.22
C GLN A 555 -16.76 -26.72 -10.89
N TYR A 556 -16.47 -25.72 -10.03
CA TYR A 556 -15.78 -25.97 -8.74
C TYR A 556 -16.03 -24.84 -7.74
N LEU A 557 -15.75 -25.15 -6.49
CA LEU A 557 -15.59 -24.17 -5.40
C LEU A 557 -14.15 -24.23 -4.90
N LYS A 558 -13.56 -23.08 -4.60
CA LYS A 558 -12.20 -22.99 -4.07
C LYS A 558 -12.14 -21.91 -3.00
N GLY A 559 -11.49 -22.23 -1.89
CA GLY A 559 -11.25 -21.28 -0.81
C GLY A 559 -9.80 -21.32 -0.37
N ASP A 560 -9.18 -20.15 -0.23
CA ASP A 560 -7.79 -20.01 0.21
C ASP A 560 -7.72 -19.09 1.43
N PHE A 561 -6.88 -19.46 2.37
CA PHE A 561 -6.54 -18.67 3.55
C PHE A 561 -5.03 -18.52 3.62
N ASP A 562 -4.53 -17.28 3.70
CA ASP A 562 -3.12 -16.98 3.91
C ASP A 562 -2.96 -16.08 5.11
N PHE A 563 -2.03 -16.41 5.98
CA PHE A 563 -1.63 -15.61 7.12
C PHE A 563 -0.12 -15.39 7.08
N ALA A 564 0.29 -14.14 7.04
CA ALA A 564 1.72 -13.79 7.10
C ALA A 564 1.94 -12.84 8.27
N LYS A 565 3.00 -13.08 9.05
CA LYS A 565 3.36 -12.23 10.20
C LYS A 565 4.83 -11.88 10.12
N ASN A 566 5.12 -10.60 10.26
CA ASN A 566 6.48 -10.08 10.33
C ASN A 566 6.76 -9.60 11.75
N LEU A 567 7.78 -10.16 12.38
CA LEU A 567 8.26 -9.79 13.70
C LEU A 567 9.58 -9.04 13.54
N VAL A 568 9.58 -7.77 13.89
CA VAL A 568 10.79 -6.95 13.85
C VAL A 568 11.58 -7.20 15.14
N ILE A 569 12.76 -7.76 15.00
CA ILE A 569 13.67 -8.03 16.15
C ILE A 569 14.46 -6.77 16.47
N ASP A 570 14.98 -6.13 15.43
CA ASP A 570 15.71 -4.86 15.55
C ASP A 570 15.65 -4.12 14.19
N ASN A 571 16.37 -3.00 14.08
CA ASN A 571 16.33 -2.17 12.85
C ASN A 571 16.88 -2.85 11.60
N ARG A 572 17.51 -4.02 11.73
CA ARG A 572 18.15 -4.74 10.62
C ARG A 572 17.67 -6.17 10.46
N ASN A 573 17.00 -6.71 11.47
CA ASN A 573 16.59 -8.11 11.48
C ASN A 573 15.09 -8.23 11.71
N SER A 574 14.44 -9.02 10.89
CA SER A 574 13.04 -9.39 11.10
C SER A 574 12.87 -10.88 10.81
N LEU A 575 11.85 -11.45 11.41
CA LEU A 575 11.49 -12.85 11.20
C LEU A 575 10.08 -12.87 10.61
N ALA A 576 9.93 -13.52 9.46
CA ALA A 576 8.66 -13.63 8.78
C ALA A 576 8.14 -15.07 8.84
N PHE A 577 6.88 -15.20 9.17
CA PHE A 577 6.16 -16.47 9.15
C PHE A 577 5.05 -16.38 8.11
N HIS A 578 4.85 -17.46 7.36
CA HIS A 578 3.73 -17.59 6.44
C HIS A 578 3.05 -18.93 6.66
N PHE A 579 1.72 -18.90 6.75
CA PHE A 579 0.86 -20.09 6.80
C PHE A 579 -0.19 -19.95 5.71
N GLY A 580 -0.29 -20.96 4.86
CA GLY A 580 -1.28 -21.02 3.80
C GLY A 580 -2.08 -22.32 3.88
N ALA A 581 -3.38 -22.23 3.64
CA ALA A 581 -4.27 -23.38 3.57
C ALA A 581 -5.30 -23.15 2.48
N GLY A 582 -5.65 -24.21 1.75
CA GLY A 582 -6.63 -24.08 0.69
C GLY A 582 -7.40 -25.36 0.47
N ILE A 583 -8.64 -25.21 0.02
CA ILE A 583 -9.50 -26.33 -0.36
C ILE A 583 -10.15 -26.01 -1.70
N ALA A 584 -10.20 -27.02 -2.58
CA ALA A 584 -10.85 -26.87 -3.87
C ALA A 584 -11.59 -28.16 -4.20
N ILE A 585 -12.86 -28.02 -4.56
CA ILE A 585 -13.79 -29.16 -4.76
C ILE A 585 -14.43 -29.02 -6.14
N PRO A 586 -14.10 -29.91 -7.10
CA PRO A 586 -14.86 -30.01 -8.35
C PRO A 586 -16.20 -30.69 -8.10
N TYR A 587 -17.21 -30.34 -8.87
CA TYR A 587 -18.54 -30.96 -8.78
C TYR A 587 -19.34 -30.68 -10.05
N GLY A 588 -20.50 -31.36 -10.15
CA GLY A 588 -21.48 -31.07 -11.23
C GLY A 588 -20.96 -31.39 -12.62
N ASN A 589 -20.49 -30.35 -13.32
CA ASN A 589 -20.00 -30.48 -14.71
C ASN A 589 -18.51 -30.84 -14.78
N ALA A 590 -17.83 -31.00 -13.65
CA ALA A 590 -16.39 -31.29 -13.65
C ALA A 590 -16.07 -32.39 -12.62
N THR A 591 -15.31 -33.35 -13.06
CA THR A 591 -14.81 -34.44 -12.18
C THR A 591 -13.45 -34.11 -11.59
N MET A 592 -12.70 -33.19 -12.22
CA MET A 592 -11.38 -32.75 -11.75
C MET A 592 -11.24 -31.23 -11.88
N LEU A 593 -10.31 -30.70 -11.08
CA LEU A 593 -9.96 -29.27 -11.16
C LEU A 593 -9.06 -29.01 -12.38
N PRO A 594 -9.26 -27.88 -13.08
CA PRO A 594 -8.26 -27.44 -14.05
C PRO A 594 -6.86 -27.33 -13.42
N PHE A 595 -5.83 -27.59 -14.21
CA PHE A 595 -4.44 -27.59 -13.73
C PHE A 595 -4.11 -26.28 -13.01
N GLU A 596 -4.51 -25.14 -13.58
CA GLU A 596 -4.23 -23.79 -13.05
C GLU A 596 -4.92 -23.52 -11.70
N LYS A 597 -5.82 -24.42 -11.27
CA LYS A 597 -6.57 -24.25 -10.01
C LYS A 597 -6.18 -25.27 -8.94
N ARG A 598 -5.33 -26.23 -9.28
CA ARG A 598 -4.81 -27.22 -8.32
C ARG A 598 -3.75 -26.59 -7.41
N TYR A 599 -3.51 -27.23 -6.30
CA TYR A 599 -2.42 -26.89 -5.39
C TYR A 599 -1.23 -27.80 -5.66
N PHE A 600 -0.04 -27.20 -5.68
CA PHE A 600 1.21 -27.92 -5.91
C PHE A 600 2.23 -27.51 -4.85
N SER A 601 3.02 -28.46 -4.38
CA SER A 601 4.09 -28.22 -3.40
C SER A 601 5.48 -28.07 -4.04
N GLY A 602 5.62 -28.29 -5.35
CA GLY A 602 6.89 -28.19 -6.06
C GLY A 602 7.01 -26.92 -6.90
N GLY A 603 8.18 -26.70 -7.45
CA GLY A 603 8.46 -25.61 -8.39
C GLY A 603 9.20 -24.41 -7.79
N ALA A 604 9.52 -23.44 -8.63
CA ALA A 604 10.40 -22.32 -8.29
C ALA A 604 9.89 -21.43 -7.16
N ASN A 605 8.57 -21.35 -7.00
CA ASN A 605 7.93 -20.48 -6.00
C ASN A 605 7.49 -21.22 -4.73
N SER A 606 7.85 -22.49 -4.60
CA SER A 606 7.51 -23.32 -3.45
C SER A 606 8.73 -24.16 -3.03
N VAL A 607 8.64 -25.48 -3.02
CA VAL A 607 9.78 -26.35 -2.67
C VAL A 607 10.60 -26.60 -3.95
N ARG A 608 11.66 -25.85 -4.12
CA ARG A 608 12.47 -25.80 -5.38
C ARG A 608 13.09 -27.13 -5.79
N GLY A 609 13.34 -28.02 -4.83
CA GLY A 609 13.92 -29.33 -5.11
C GLY A 609 12.93 -30.34 -5.70
N TRP A 610 11.64 -29.96 -5.81
CA TRP A 610 10.60 -30.86 -6.30
C TRP A 610 9.98 -30.31 -7.59
N SER A 611 9.87 -31.19 -8.57
CA SER A 611 9.19 -30.85 -9.84
C SER A 611 7.67 -30.97 -9.69
N VAL A 612 6.95 -30.03 -10.28
CA VAL A 612 5.48 -30.06 -10.31
C VAL A 612 4.94 -31.27 -11.10
N ILE A 613 5.73 -31.81 -12.00
CA ILE A 613 5.27 -32.79 -12.99
C ILE A 613 5.73 -34.22 -12.67
N TRP A 614 6.76 -34.40 -11.86
CA TRP A 614 7.46 -35.69 -11.71
C TRP A 614 7.33 -36.33 -10.34
N ASP A 615 6.15 -36.37 -9.73
CA ASP A 615 5.98 -37.21 -8.54
C ASP A 615 4.76 -38.13 -8.69
N PRO A 616 5.01 -39.36 -9.16
CA PRO A 616 3.92 -40.33 -9.30
C PRO A 616 3.42 -40.88 -7.97
N VAL A 617 4.07 -40.55 -6.85
CA VAL A 617 3.78 -41.13 -5.53
C VAL A 617 2.79 -40.27 -4.73
N LEU A 618 2.64 -38.99 -5.06
CA LEU A 618 1.67 -38.14 -4.36
C LEU A 618 0.28 -38.30 -4.97
N SER A 619 -0.49 -39.18 -4.36
CA SER A 619 -1.91 -39.31 -4.64
C SER A 619 -2.61 -37.97 -4.55
N PRO A 620 -3.54 -37.64 -5.47
CA PRO A 620 -4.18 -36.30 -5.50
C PRO A 620 -5.06 -35.97 -4.29
N ALA A 621 -5.15 -36.85 -3.30
CA ALA A 621 -6.07 -36.66 -2.20
C ALA A 621 -5.56 -35.82 -1.03
N ILE A 622 -4.24 -35.62 -0.89
CA ILE A 622 -3.71 -34.94 0.29
C ILE A 622 -2.54 -34.03 -0.09
N ILE A 623 -2.84 -32.86 -0.60
CA ILE A 623 -1.85 -31.78 -0.60
C ILE A 623 -2.42 -30.61 0.21
N THR A 624 -2.21 -30.69 1.51
CA THR A 624 -2.30 -29.52 2.37
C THR A 624 -0.91 -28.90 2.44
N SER A 625 -0.68 -27.82 1.75
CA SER A 625 0.55 -27.04 1.86
C SER A 625 0.34 -25.83 2.76
#